data_ac12db47091cfe96889355df35e42191
#
_entry.id   ac12db47091cfe96889355df35e42191
#
_cell.length_a   1.000
_cell.length_b   1.000
_cell.length_c   1.000
_cell.angle_alpha   90.00
_cell.angle_beta   90.00
_cell.angle_gamma   90.00
#
_symmetry.space_group_name_H-M   'P 1'
#
loop_
_entity.id
_entity.type
_entity.pdbx_description
1 polymer ?
#
loop_
_entity_poly.entity_id
_entity_poly.type
_entity_poly.pdbx_seq_one_letter_code
_entity_poly.pdbx_strand_id
1 'polypeptide(L)'
;MKVTPTAIPDVLIIEPRVFGDARGFFYESFNQKAFNEATGLTLNFVQDNHSRSAQGVLRGLHYQIQQPQGKLVRVVRGAVFDVAVDIRKSSPTFGKWVGLELSEDNRKQIWIPAGFAHGFVVTSESAEFLYKTTDYYAPEHERCIAWNDPDIAVDWPLTTQPSLSAKDQQGLALCEAETF
;
A
#
# COMPACT_ATOMS: atom_id res chain seq x y z
N MET A 1 9.23 -16.20 -7.48
CA MET A 1 8.94 -14.84 -6.95
C MET A 1 10.14 -13.96 -7.30
N LYS A 2 9.92 -12.80 -7.91
CA LYS A 2 10.95 -11.80 -8.16
C LYS A 2 10.69 -10.62 -7.22
N VAL A 3 11.73 -10.11 -6.57
CA VAL A 3 11.66 -8.96 -5.68
C VAL A 3 12.53 -7.85 -6.25
N THR A 4 11.97 -6.64 -6.32
CA THR A 4 12.67 -5.47 -6.85
C THR A 4 12.47 -4.31 -5.86
N PRO A 5 13.53 -3.69 -5.34
CA PRO A 5 13.40 -2.49 -4.52
C PRO A 5 12.88 -1.32 -5.34
N THR A 6 12.13 -0.42 -4.70
CA THR A 6 11.71 0.85 -5.28
C THR A 6 12.79 1.94 -5.09
N ALA A 7 12.47 3.18 -5.41
CA ALA A 7 13.35 4.33 -5.11
C ALA A 7 13.55 4.53 -3.58
N ILE A 8 12.65 4.00 -2.75
CA ILE A 8 12.83 3.85 -1.30
C ILE A 8 13.08 2.36 -1.04
N PRO A 9 14.32 1.91 -0.80
CA PRO A 9 14.69 0.49 -0.85
C PRO A 9 13.95 -0.44 0.12
N ASP A 10 13.39 0.11 1.19
CA ASP A 10 12.59 -0.65 2.17
C ASP A 10 11.23 -1.07 1.62
N VAL A 11 10.73 -0.36 0.61
CA VAL A 11 9.48 -0.67 -0.11
C VAL A 11 9.81 -1.54 -1.32
N LEU A 12 9.21 -2.74 -1.38
CA LEU A 12 9.56 -3.76 -2.36
C LEU A 12 8.39 -4.06 -3.31
N ILE A 13 8.70 -4.14 -4.60
CA ILE A 13 7.78 -4.69 -5.60
C ILE A 13 8.00 -6.21 -5.66
N ILE A 14 6.90 -6.97 -5.55
CA ILE A 14 6.91 -8.42 -5.56
C ILE A 14 6.11 -8.91 -6.76
N GLU A 15 6.77 -9.67 -7.63
CA GLU A 15 6.18 -10.26 -8.82
C GLU A 15 6.10 -11.78 -8.64
N PRO A 16 4.90 -12.35 -8.45
CA PRO A 16 4.73 -13.80 -8.33
C PRO A 16 5.04 -14.49 -9.66
N ARG A 17 5.44 -15.76 -9.61
CA ARG A 17 5.52 -16.58 -10.81
C ARG A 17 4.13 -17.06 -11.19
N VAL A 18 3.63 -16.60 -12.34
CA VAL A 18 2.32 -16.97 -12.88
C VAL A 18 2.47 -18.07 -13.93
N PHE A 19 1.62 -19.09 -13.83
CA PHE A 19 1.50 -20.18 -14.79
C PHE A 19 0.15 -20.04 -15.49
N GLY A 20 0.14 -19.98 -16.80
CA GLY A 20 -1.07 -19.85 -17.62
C GLY A 20 -1.19 -20.92 -18.69
N ASP A 21 -2.43 -21.34 -18.98
CA ASP A 21 -2.78 -22.23 -20.11
C ASP A 21 -4.18 -21.86 -20.63
N ALA A 22 -4.73 -22.67 -21.55
CA ALA A 22 -6.05 -22.44 -22.14
C ALA A 22 -7.22 -22.41 -21.13
N ARG A 23 -7.02 -22.86 -19.88
CA ARG A 23 -8.03 -22.86 -18.81
C ARG A 23 -7.98 -21.61 -17.95
N GLY A 24 -6.90 -20.78 -18.06
CA GLY A 24 -6.67 -19.60 -17.25
C GLY A 24 -5.27 -19.56 -16.65
N PHE A 25 -5.15 -19.10 -15.40
CA PHE A 25 -3.86 -18.97 -14.74
C PHE A 25 -3.88 -19.53 -13.31
N PHE A 26 -2.70 -19.86 -12.83
CA PHE A 26 -2.45 -20.23 -11.42
C PHE A 26 -1.16 -19.56 -10.93
N TYR A 27 -1.16 -19.07 -9.71
CA TYR A 27 0.06 -18.67 -8.98
C TYR A 27 -0.15 -18.74 -7.48
N GLU A 28 0.94 -18.95 -6.75
CA GLU A 28 0.94 -18.75 -5.31
C GLU A 28 0.86 -17.24 -5.02
N SER A 29 -0.27 -16.78 -4.57
CA SER A 29 -0.47 -15.36 -4.25
C SER A 29 0.28 -14.94 -2.97
N PHE A 30 0.53 -15.89 -2.07
CA PHE A 30 1.37 -15.74 -0.89
C PHE A 30 1.91 -17.09 -0.43
N ASN A 31 3.18 -17.10 -0.04
CA ASN A 31 3.85 -18.22 0.60
C ASN A 31 4.86 -17.62 1.57
N GLN A 32 4.67 -17.83 2.88
CA GLN A 32 5.49 -17.21 3.93
C GLN A 32 6.97 -17.54 3.79
N LYS A 33 7.30 -18.81 3.51
CA LYS A 33 8.70 -19.25 3.35
C LYS A 33 9.34 -18.56 2.13
N ALA A 34 8.66 -18.61 0.99
CA ALA A 34 9.15 -17.99 -0.24
C ALA A 34 9.29 -16.47 -0.12
N PHE A 35 8.36 -15.80 0.61
CA PHE A 35 8.43 -14.38 0.91
C PHE A 35 9.67 -14.06 1.74
N ASN A 36 9.89 -14.78 2.85
CA ASN A 36 11.03 -14.54 3.74
C ASN A 36 12.36 -14.78 2.98
N GLU A 37 12.47 -15.87 2.22
CA GLU A 37 13.65 -16.18 1.42
C GLU A 37 13.96 -15.12 0.36
N ALA A 38 12.93 -14.62 -0.34
CA ALA A 38 13.10 -13.67 -1.43
C ALA A 38 13.37 -12.23 -0.94
N THR A 39 12.81 -11.84 0.19
CA THR A 39 12.95 -10.48 0.75
C THR A 39 14.06 -10.35 1.79
N GLY A 40 14.51 -11.46 2.38
CA GLY A 40 15.41 -11.46 3.54
C GLY A 40 14.74 -11.03 4.85
N LEU A 41 13.42 -10.82 4.84
CA LEU A 41 12.65 -10.40 6.01
C LEU A 41 12.13 -11.62 6.78
N THR A 42 12.03 -11.48 8.10
CA THR A 42 11.42 -12.48 8.97
C THR A 42 10.20 -11.87 9.63
N LEU A 43 9.05 -11.99 8.98
CA LEU A 43 7.79 -11.35 9.37
C LEU A 43 6.70 -12.39 9.49
N ASN A 44 5.72 -12.10 10.35
CA ASN A 44 4.47 -12.86 10.41
C ASN A 44 3.31 -11.96 10.01
N PHE A 45 2.43 -12.45 9.14
CA PHE A 45 1.19 -11.77 8.82
C PHE A 45 0.07 -12.35 9.66
N VAL A 46 -0.67 -11.49 10.35
CA VAL A 46 -1.65 -11.87 11.36
C VAL A 46 -3.10 -11.53 11.00
N GLN A 47 -3.29 -10.70 9.96
CA GLN A 47 -4.62 -10.25 9.54
C GLN A 47 -4.66 -10.05 8.03
N ASP A 48 -5.77 -10.46 7.40
CA ASP A 48 -6.10 -10.18 6.00
C ASP A 48 -7.28 -9.21 5.94
N ASN A 49 -7.20 -8.28 4.98
CA ASN A 49 -8.27 -7.34 4.70
C ASN A 49 -8.63 -7.39 3.21
N HIS A 50 -9.91 -7.20 2.89
CA HIS A 50 -10.44 -7.13 1.54
C HIS A 50 -11.41 -5.97 1.43
N SER A 51 -11.21 -5.10 0.45
CA SER A 51 -12.11 -3.98 0.15
C SER A 51 -12.42 -3.92 -1.33
N ARG A 52 -13.58 -3.34 -1.66
CA ARG A 52 -13.96 -2.96 -3.02
C ARG A 52 -14.28 -1.47 -3.07
N SER A 53 -13.83 -0.79 -4.11
CA SER A 53 -14.03 0.65 -4.29
C SER A 53 -14.28 0.96 -5.77
N ALA A 54 -15.11 1.97 -6.03
CA ALA A 54 -15.37 2.48 -7.37
C ALA A 54 -14.24 3.40 -7.86
N GLN A 55 -14.24 3.71 -9.14
CA GLN A 55 -13.30 4.65 -9.77
C GLN A 55 -13.24 5.99 -9.03
N GLY A 56 -12.05 6.54 -8.89
CA GLY A 56 -11.81 7.81 -8.24
C GLY A 56 -11.92 7.81 -6.71
N VAL A 57 -12.26 6.67 -6.09
CA VAL A 57 -12.17 6.55 -4.63
C VAL A 57 -10.69 6.54 -4.23
N LEU A 58 -10.32 7.44 -3.34
CA LEU A 58 -9.00 7.50 -2.71
C LEU A 58 -9.15 7.18 -1.22
N ARG A 59 -8.28 6.31 -0.71
CA ARG A 59 -8.17 5.96 0.70
C ARG A 59 -6.75 6.21 1.16
N GLY A 60 -6.58 6.97 2.22
CA GLY A 60 -5.27 7.27 2.79
C GLY A 60 -5.02 8.75 3.06
N LEU A 61 -3.85 9.09 3.53
CA LEU A 61 -2.69 8.21 3.81
C LEU A 61 -2.75 7.69 5.26
N HIS A 62 -2.92 6.39 5.44
CA HIS A 62 -3.21 5.77 6.74
C HIS A 62 -2.01 5.02 7.33
N TYR A 63 -1.84 5.11 8.65
CA TYR A 63 -0.87 4.34 9.44
C TYR A 63 -1.36 4.19 10.87
N GLN A 64 -0.74 3.29 11.64
CA GLN A 64 -0.92 3.18 13.08
C GLN A 64 0.35 3.63 13.77
N ILE A 65 0.24 4.60 14.70
CA ILE A 65 1.40 5.14 15.43
C ILE A 65 1.89 4.18 16.52
N GLN A 66 0.99 3.37 17.07
CA GLN A 66 1.32 2.22 17.90
C GLN A 66 0.77 0.97 17.23
N GLN A 67 1.35 -0.20 17.52
CA GLN A 67 1.11 -1.43 16.77
C GLN A 67 1.26 -1.20 15.26
N PRO A 68 2.41 -0.65 14.81
CA PRO A 68 2.57 -0.23 13.42
C PRO A 68 2.55 -1.43 12.48
N GLN A 69 1.76 -1.33 11.44
CA GLN A 69 1.51 -2.42 10.49
C GLN A 69 2.42 -2.32 9.27
N GLY A 70 3.23 -3.35 9.02
CA GLY A 70 3.72 -3.63 7.68
C GLY A 70 2.60 -4.24 6.84
N LYS A 71 2.54 -3.92 5.55
CA LYS A 71 1.45 -4.31 4.65
C LYS A 71 1.98 -4.99 3.39
N LEU A 72 1.41 -6.13 3.04
CA LEU A 72 1.62 -6.77 1.73
C LEU A 72 0.33 -6.66 0.93
N VAL A 73 0.37 -5.84 -0.11
CA VAL A 73 -0.80 -5.38 -0.86
C VAL A 73 -0.85 -5.99 -2.25
N ARG A 74 -2.06 -6.30 -2.73
CA ARG A 74 -2.33 -6.72 -4.11
C ARG A 74 -3.74 -6.33 -4.56
N VAL A 75 -3.93 -6.24 -5.87
CA VAL A 75 -5.24 -6.06 -6.51
C VAL A 75 -5.62 -7.38 -7.20
N VAL A 76 -6.86 -7.83 -6.99
CA VAL A 76 -7.38 -9.07 -7.58
C VAL A 76 -8.42 -8.80 -8.67
N ARG A 77 -8.94 -7.57 -8.75
CA ARG A 77 -9.82 -7.09 -9.81
C ARG A 77 -9.60 -5.59 -10.02
N GLY A 78 -9.56 -5.17 -11.28
CA GLY A 78 -9.32 -3.77 -11.65
C GLY A 78 -7.89 -3.30 -11.41
N ALA A 79 -7.73 -2.01 -11.19
CA ALA A 79 -6.43 -1.35 -11.03
C ALA A 79 -6.49 -0.19 -10.03
N VAL A 80 -5.39 0.01 -9.32
CA VAL A 80 -5.19 1.15 -8.43
C VAL A 80 -3.79 1.75 -8.66
N PHE A 81 -3.62 3.01 -8.35
CA PHE A 81 -2.31 3.59 -8.09
C PHE A 81 -2.09 3.59 -6.58
N ASP A 82 -1.11 2.82 -6.13
CA ASP A 82 -0.79 2.57 -4.72
C ASP A 82 0.42 3.38 -4.31
N VAL A 83 0.37 4.01 -3.13
CA VAL A 83 1.39 4.96 -2.67
C VAL A 83 1.82 4.65 -1.24
N ALA A 84 3.13 4.59 -1.02
CA ALA A 84 3.76 4.51 0.28
C ALA A 84 4.62 5.75 0.53
N VAL A 85 4.45 6.38 1.70
CA VAL A 85 5.18 7.58 2.13
C VAL A 85 6.01 7.24 3.36
N ASP A 86 7.30 7.51 3.34
CA ASP A 86 8.17 7.33 4.51
C ASP A 86 7.90 8.42 5.55
N ILE A 87 7.43 8.02 6.73
CA ILE A 87 7.13 8.95 7.83
C ILE A 87 8.00 8.68 9.09
N ARG A 88 9.16 8.08 8.89
CA ARG A 88 10.19 7.88 9.91
C ARG A 88 11.13 9.08 9.98
N LYS A 89 11.05 9.90 11.04
CA LYS A 89 11.82 11.16 11.19
C LYS A 89 13.31 11.03 10.99
N SER A 90 13.89 9.92 11.40
CA SER A 90 15.34 9.66 11.27
C SER A 90 15.74 9.11 9.90
N SER A 91 14.78 8.82 9.02
CA SER A 91 15.04 8.27 7.69
C SER A 91 15.56 9.34 6.73
N PRO A 92 16.55 9.03 5.89
CA PRO A 92 16.99 9.94 4.81
C PRO A 92 15.90 10.16 3.75
N THR A 93 14.86 9.35 3.75
CA THR A 93 13.70 9.46 2.83
C THR A 93 12.43 9.95 3.52
N PHE A 94 12.54 10.55 4.72
CA PHE A 94 11.39 11.15 5.40
C PHE A 94 10.64 12.12 4.48
N GLY A 95 9.31 11.99 4.42
CA GLY A 95 8.43 12.75 3.55
C GLY A 95 8.49 12.39 2.07
N LYS A 96 9.37 11.47 1.65
CA LYS A 96 9.42 10.97 0.27
C LYS A 96 8.42 9.83 0.09
N TRP A 97 7.95 9.70 -1.15
CA TRP A 97 6.98 8.67 -1.51
C TRP A 97 7.42 7.86 -2.72
N VAL A 98 6.86 6.68 -2.83
CA VAL A 98 6.90 5.84 -4.04
C VAL A 98 5.49 5.41 -4.37
N GLY A 99 5.19 5.32 -5.65
CA GLY A 99 3.89 4.88 -6.14
C GLY A 99 4.04 3.97 -7.35
N LEU A 100 3.09 3.04 -7.50
CA LEU A 100 3.03 2.16 -8.67
C LEU A 100 1.60 1.69 -8.92
N GLU A 101 1.34 1.29 -10.16
CA GLU A 101 0.11 0.61 -10.50
C GLU A 101 0.12 -0.85 -10.01
N LEU A 102 -0.93 -1.22 -9.29
CA LEU A 102 -1.27 -2.61 -8.97
C LEU A 102 -2.56 -2.96 -9.69
N SER A 103 -2.59 -4.09 -10.40
CA SER A 103 -3.77 -4.51 -11.15
C SER A 103 -3.92 -6.03 -11.24
N GLU A 104 -5.14 -6.48 -11.59
CA GLU A 104 -5.39 -7.88 -11.91
C GLU A 104 -4.55 -8.39 -13.08
N ASP A 105 -4.15 -7.50 -13.99
CA ASP A 105 -3.34 -7.85 -15.15
C ASP A 105 -1.87 -8.00 -14.81
N ASN A 106 -1.28 -7.03 -14.09
CA ASN A 106 0.15 -7.06 -13.77
C ASN A 106 0.47 -7.98 -12.60
N ARG A 107 -0.50 -8.31 -11.73
CA ARG A 107 -0.40 -9.20 -10.56
C ARG A 107 0.73 -8.85 -9.60
N LYS A 108 1.25 -7.62 -9.70
CA LYS A 108 2.26 -7.12 -8.79
C LYS A 108 1.69 -6.98 -7.40
N GLN A 109 2.57 -7.12 -6.42
CA GLN A 109 2.29 -6.81 -5.04
C GLN A 109 3.30 -5.79 -4.57
N ILE A 110 2.95 -5.01 -3.55
CA ILE A 110 3.87 -4.11 -2.88
C ILE A 110 3.99 -4.50 -1.42
N TRP A 111 5.23 -4.59 -0.93
CA TRP A 111 5.54 -4.66 0.48
C TRP A 111 5.86 -3.26 0.98
N ILE A 112 5.12 -2.81 1.99
CA ILE A 112 5.27 -1.52 2.67
C ILE A 112 5.58 -1.80 4.14
N PRO A 113 6.77 -1.44 4.67
CA PRO A 113 7.11 -1.69 6.07
C PRO A 113 6.28 -0.85 7.04
N ALA A 114 6.29 -1.23 8.31
CA ALA A 114 5.88 -0.33 9.39
C ALA A 114 6.73 0.95 9.36
N GLY A 115 6.14 2.08 9.77
CA GLY A 115 6.78 3.39 9.67
C GLY A 115 6.51 4.15 8.37
N PHE A 116 5.59 3.62 7.54
CA PHE A 116 5.11 4.27 6.33
C PHE A 116 3.62 4.61 6.44
N ALA A 117 3.22 5.74 5.89
CA ALA A 117 1.83 6.04 5.59
C ALA A 117 1.49 5.46 4.21
N HIS A 118 0.26 4.96 4.06
CA HIS A 118 -0.17 4.21 2.89
C HIS A 118 -1.52 4.68 2.38
N GLY A 119 -1.66 4.78 1.08
CA GLY A 119 -2.93 5.09 0.42
C GLY A 119 -2.95 4.62 -1.03
N PHE A 120 -4.14 4.65 -1.62
CA PHE A 120 -4.31 4.32 -3.03
C PHE A 120 -5.50 5.08 -3.63
N VAL A 121 -5.48 5.23 -4.95
CA VAL A 121 -6.64 5.68 -5.72
C VAL A 121 -7.01 4.63 -6.77
N VAL A 122 -8.32 4.39 -6.93
CA VAL A 122 -8.85 3.47 -7.95
C VAL A 122 -8.82 4.13 -9.32
N THR A 123 -8.10 3.52 -10.26
CA THR A 123 -7.92 4.03 -11.63
C THR A 123 -8.84 3.36 -12.66
N SER A 124 -9.29 2.12 -12.40
CA SER A 124 -10.28 1.40 -13.19
C SER A 124 -11.72 1.70 -12.75
N GLU A 125 -12.73 1.16 -13.43
CA GLU A 125 -14.14 1.32 -13.05
C GLU A 125 -14.43 0.90 -11.59
N SER A 126 -13.78 -0.16 -11.13
CA SER A 126 -13.76 -0.59 -9.73
C SER A 126 -12.53 -1.43 -9.47
N ALA A 127 -12.09 -1.49 -8.21
CA ALA A 127 -10.99 -2.37 -7.82
C ALA A 127 -11.33 -3.16 -6.56
N GLU A 128 -10.88 -4.43 -6.51
CA GLU A 128 -10.86 -5.25 -5.32
C GLU A 128 -9.41 -5.36 -4.82
N PHE A 129 -9.22 -4.89 -3.60
CA PHE A 129 -7.94 -4.62 -2.98
C PHE A 129 -7.79 -5.48 -1.72
N LEU A 130 -6.76 -6.30 -1.70
CA LEU A 130 -6.44 -7.19 -0.60
C LEU A 130 -5.10 -6.82 0.01
N TYR A 131 -5.00 -6.90 1.33
CA TYR A 131 -3.71 -6.74 2.00
C TYR A 131 -3.61 -7.54 3.29
N LYS A 132 -2.40 -8.06 3.53
CA LYS A 132 -1.99 -8.69 4.77
C LYS A 132 -1.29 -7.67 5.65
N THR A 133 -1.45 -7.77 6.96
CA THR A 133 -0.77 -6.90 7.92
C THR A 133 0.05 -7.69 8.94
N THR A 134 1.14 -7.09 9.40
CA THR A 134 2.05 -7.70 10.38
C THR A 134 1.60 -7.49 11.82
N ASP A 135 0.59 -6.64 12.06
CA ASP A 135 -0.02 -6.43 13.36
C ASP A 135 -1.53 -6.25 13.21
N TYR A 136 -2.28 -6.34 14.29
CA TYR A 136 -3.72 -6.22 14.30
C TYR A 136 -4.18 -4.77 14.13
N TYR A 137 -5.40 -4.61 13.62
CA TYR A 137 -6.04 -3.29 13.54
C TYR A 137 -6.33 -2.74 14.93
N ALA A 138 -5.82 -1.55 15.19
CA ALA A 138 -5.98 -0.82 16.44
C ALA A 138 -6.50 0.60 16.12
N PRO A 139 -7.84 0.79 16.07
CA PRO A 139 -8.47 2.03 15.62
C PRO A 139 -8.05 3.26 16.43
N GLU A 140 -7.77 3.10 17.73
CA GLU A 140 -7.31 4.17 18.62
C GLU A 140 -5.92 4.72 18.24
N HIS A 141 -5.10 3.90 17.56
CA HIS A 141 -3.77 4.27 17.11
C HIS A 141 -3.71 4.68 15.64
N GLU A 142 -4.84 4.62 14.95
CA GLU A 142 -4.90 4.99 13.54
C GLU A 142 -4.74 6.51 13.38
N ARG A 143 -3.97 6.90 12.36
CA ARG A 143 -3.71 8.28 11.97
C ARG A 143 -3.89 8.41 10.47
N CYS A 144 -4.17 9.63 10.02
CA CYS A 144 -4.30 9.96 8.61
C CYS A 144 -3.53 11.25 8.31
N ILE A 145 -2.66 11.20 7.30
CA ILE A 145 -2.05 12.37 6.69
C ILE A 145 -2.87 12.76 5.46
N ALA A 146 -2.97 14.06 5.21
CA ALA A 146 -3.71 14.58 4.07
C ALA A 146 -3.15 14.00 2.75
N TRP A 147 -4.03 13.42 1.92
CA TRP A 147 -3.66 12.82 0.65
C TRP A 147 -2.99 13.80 -0.33
N ASN A 148 -3.32 15.09 -0.20
CA ASN A 148 -2.83 16.20 -1.02
C ASN A 148 -1.85 17.12 -0.26
N ASP A 149 -1.17 16.59 0.74
CA ASP A 149 -0.16 17.33 1.50
C ASP A 149 0.89 17.92 0.55
N PRO A 150 1.16 19.24 0.60
CA PRO A 150 2.05 19.93 -0.33
C PRO A 150 3.53 19.59 -0.12
N ASP A 151 3.93 19.17 1.08
CA ASP A 151 5.33 18.81 1.39
C ASP A 151 5.65 17.41 0.89
N ILE A 152 4.67 16.49 0.91
CA ILE A 152 4.78 15.16 0.32
C ILE A 152 4.63 15.25 -1.20
N ALA A 153 3.67 16.05 -1.69
CA ALA A 153 3.39 16.31 -3.10
C ALA A 153 3.26 15.03 -3.95
N VAL A 154 2.39 14.11 -3.51
CA VAL A 154 2.10 12.88 -4.28
C VAL A 154 1.47 13.26 -5.62
N ASP A 155 2.05 12.76 -6.70
CA ASP A 155 1.51 12.91 -8.06
C ASP A 155 0.46 11.84 -8.35
N TRP A 156 -0.75 12.07 -7.84
CA TRP A 156 -1.88 11.16 -8.05
C TRP A 156 -2.39 11.24 -9.49
N PRO A 157 -2.65 10.10 -10.16
CA PRO A 157 -3.22 10.09 -11.52
C PRO A 157 -4.72 10.43 -11.51
N LEU A 158 -5.04 11.62 -11.03
CA LEU A 158 -6.41 12.12 -10.90
C LEU A 158 -6.73 13.11 -12.00
N THR A 159 -7.88 12.93 -12.65
CA THR A 159 -8.44 13.90 -13.60
C THR A 159 -9.55 14.77 -12.99
N THR A 160 -10.06 14.36 -11.83
CA THR A 160 -11.12 15.05 -11.06
C THR A 160 -10.82 14.91 -9.58
N GLN A 161 -11.57 15.63 -8.74
CA GLN A 161 -11.47 15.48 -7.28
C GLN A 161 -11.80 14.03 -6.88
N PRO A 162 -10.99 13.39 -6.01
CA PRO A 162 -11.25 12.04 -5.54
C PRO A 162 -12.47 11.97 -4.62
N SER A 163 -13.09 10.80 -4.59
CA SER A 163 -14.10 10.47 -3.59
C SER A 163 -13.41 10.01 -2.31
N LEU A 164 -13.66 10.73 -1.22
CA LEU A 164 -13.02 10.53 0.09
C LEU A 164 -14.05 10.16 1.15
N SER A 165 -13.67 9.33 2.10
CA SER A 165 -14.42 9.18 3.35
C SER A 165 -14.28 10.42 4.23
N ALA A 166 -15.17 10.58 5.23
CA ALA A 166 -15.07 11.66 6.21
C ALA A 166 -13.71 11.67 6.94
N LYS A 167 -13.14 10.49 7.18
CA LYS A 167 -11.85 10.32 7.81
C LYS A 167 -10.70 10.77 6.88
N ASP A 168 -10.73 10.42 5.61
CA ASP A 168 -9.70 10.83 4.65
C ASP A 168 -9.71 12.34 4.41
N GLN A 169 -10.88 12.98 4.53
CA GLN A 169 -11.03 14.45 4.46
C GLN A 169 -10.40 15.19 5.65
N GLN A 170 -10.20 14.51 6.78
CA GLN A 170 -9.67 15.07 8.02
C GLN A 170 -8.17 14.76 8.22
N GLY A 171 -7.48 14.28 7.19
CA GLY A 171 -6.04 14.04 7.24
C GLY A 171 -5.27 15.31 7.63
N LEU A 172 -4.29 15.17 8.54
CA LEU A 172 -3.43 16.26 8.98
C LEU A 172 -2.31 16.53 7.98
N ALA A 173 -1.80 17.76 7.95
CA ALA A 173 -0.56 18.02 7.24
C ALA A 173 0.61 17.21 7.85
N LEU A 174 1.60 16.84 7.03
CA LEU A 174 2.77 16.06 7.49
C LEU A 174 3.48 16.73 8.67
N CYS A 175 3.61 18.06 8.64
CA CYS A 175 4.26 18.83 9.70
C CYS A 175 3.48 18.86 11.02
N GLU A 176 2.18 18.54 11.02
CA GLU A 176 1.31 18.47 12.18
C GLU A 176 1.05 17.03 12.64
N ALA A 177 1.37 16.06 11.78
CA ALA A 177 1.09 14.65 12.03
C ALA A 177 2.06 14.05 13.05
N GLU A 178 1.54 13.16 13.90
CA GLU A 178 2.35 12.32 14.77
C GLU A 178 3.06 11.26 13.91
N THR A 179 4.39 11.26 13.87
CA THR A 179 5.20 10.37 13.00
C THR A 179 6.25 9.64 13.82
N PHE A 180 6.89 8.60 13.24
CA PHE A 180 7.87 7.73 13.92
C PHE A 180 9.24 8.39 14.10
#